data_97708845b89d67e20c94cf6dd148e3e5
#
_entry.id   97708845b89d67e20c94cf6dd148e3e5
#
_cell.length_a   1.000
_cell.length_b   1.000
_cell.length_c   1.000
_cell.angle_alpha   90.00
_cell.angle_beta   90.00
_cell.angle_gamma   90.00
#
_symmetry.space_group_name_H-M   'P 1'
#
loop_
_entity.id
_entity.type
_entity.pdbx_description
1 polymer ?
#
loop_
_entity_poly.entity_id
_entity_poly.type
_entity_poly.pdbx_seq_one_letter_code
_entity_poly.pdbx_strand_id
1 'polypeptide(L)'
;HVYTIGYMADDPGYQRFFAYISLFTFSMLMLVMADNFLQLFFGWEAVGLVSYLLIGFWFKRPTAIYANLKAFLVNRVGDFGFLLGIGFVFAYFGTLQYADVFARAPTLAHTGIALIPGESWELMTIICVGLFVGAMGKSAQFPLHVWLPDSMEGPTPISALIHAATMVTAGIFMVARMSPLFEL
;
A
#
# COMPACT_ATOMS: atom_id res chain seq x y z
N HIS A 1 -8.23 17.30 -8.85
CA HIS A 1 -9.67 17.45 -9.14
C HIS A 1 -9.94 18.63 -10.09
N VAL A 2 -9.42 19.84 -9.81
CA VAL A 2 -9.68 21.03 -10.67
C VAL A 2 -9.21 20.80 -12.12
N TYR A 3 -8.00 20.31 -12.32
CA TYR A 3 -7.49 19.96 -13.65
C TYR A 3 -8.38 18.93 -14.38
N THR A 4 -8.90 17.96 -13.64
CA THR A 4 -9.74 16.89 -14.15
C THR A 4 -11.05 17.37 -14.76
N ILE A 5 -11.60 18.50 -14.29
CA ILE A 5 -12.84 19.09 -14.81
C ILE A 5 -12.72 19.34 -16.32
N GLY A 6 -11.65 19.98 -16.74
CA GLY A 6 -11.41 20.23 -18.16
C GLY A 6 -10.91 18.97 -18.91
N TYR A 7 -10.03 18.17 -18.28
CA TYR A 7 -9.44 17.01 -18.93
C TYR A 7 -10.47 15.92 -19.30
N MET A 8 -11.47 15.70 -18.45
CA MET A 8 -12.49 14.67 -18.62
C MET A 8 -13.82 15.20 -19.16
N ALA A 9 -13.91 16.47 -19.55
CA ALA A 9 -15.19 17.12 -19.90
C ALA A 9 -15.98 16.39 -20.98
N ASP A 10 -15.28 15.84 -21.98
CA ASP A 10 -15.88 15.16 -23.13
C ASP A 10 -15.97 13.62 -22.97
N ASP A 11 -15.51 13.07 -21.82
CA ASP A 11 -15.53 11.62 -21.59
C ASP A 11 -16.90 11.21 -21.03
N PRO A 12 -17.57 10.19 -21.63
CA PRO A 12 -18.87 9.71 -21.14
C PRO A 12 -18.78 9.10 -19.73
N GLY A 13 -17.59 8.78 -19.24
CA GLY A 13 -17.32 8.28 -17.90
C GLY A 13 -17.05 9.37 -16.86
N TYR A 14 -17.27 10.65 -17.16
CA TYR A 14 -16.96 11.79 -16.29
C TYR A 14 -17.40 11.59 -14.84
N GLN A 15 -18.68 11.27 -14.61
CA GLN A 15 -19.23 11.08 -13.27
C GLN A 15 -18.55 9.92 -12.52
N ARG A 16 -18.34 8.80 -13.22
CA ARG A 16 -17.66 7.63 -12.67
C ARG A 16 -16.22 7.95 -12.30
N PHE A 17 -15.53 8.76 -13.13
CA PHE A 17 -14.17 9.19 -12.86
C PHE A 17 -14.07 9.98 -11.56
N PHE A 18 -14.95 10.97 -11.39
CA PHE A 18 -14.97 11.81 -10.17
C PHE A 18 -15.34 11.01 -8.92
N ALA A 19 -16.24 10.03 -9.05
CA ALA A 19 -16.54 9.11 -7.95
C ALA A 19 -15.28 8.33 -7.53
N TYR A 20 -14.52 7.80 -8.49
CA TYR A 20 -13.33 7.02 -8.21
C TYR A 20 -12.19 7.86 -7.62
N ILE A 21 -11.90 9.07 -8.13
CA ILE A 21 -10.85 9.90 -7.54
C ILE A 21 -11.23 10.41 -6.15
N SER A 22 -12.51 10.63 -5.87
CA SER A 22 -12.99 10.98 -4.54
C SER A 22 -12.84 9.79 -3.58
N LEU A 23 -13.18 8.58 -4.03
CA LEU A 23 -12.98 7.36 -3.25
C LEU A 23 -11.49 7.09 -3.00
N PHE A 24 -10.63 7.39 -4.00
CA PHE A 24 -9.17 7.28 -3.82
C PHE A 24 -8.67 8.24 -2.73
N THR A 25 -9.13 9.50 -2.78
CA THR A 25 -8.76 10.50 -1.78
C THR A 25 -9.20 10.07 -0.38
N PHE A 26 -10.42 9.57 -0.23
CA PHE A 26 -10.91 9.00 1.03
C PHE A 26 -10.01 7.85 1.52
N SER A 27 -9.72 6.89 0.64
CA SER A 27 -8.91 5.72 0.98
C SER A 27 -7.49 6.12 1.42
N MET A 28 -6.89 7.10 0.75
CA MET A 28 -5.57 7.61 1.09
C MET A 28 -5.57 8.36 2.42
N LEU A 29 -6.62 9.15 2.70
CA LEU A 29 -6.77 9.80 4.01
C LEU A 29 -6.95 8.79 5.13
N MET A 30 -7.72 7.72 4.93
CA MET A 30 -7.84 6.63 5.89
C MET A 30 -6.50 5.98 6.20
N LEU A 31 -5.63 5.86 5.18
CA LEU A 31 -4.28 5.32 5.34
C LEU A 31 -3.38 6.25 6.15
N VAL A 32 -3.27 7.52 5.75
CA VAL A 32 -2.30 8.45 6.37
C VAL A 32 -2.73 8.92 7.77
N MET A 33 -4.02 8.92 8.06
CA MET A 33 -4.58 9.29 9.37
C MET A 33 -4.70 8.08 10.32
N ALA A 34 -4.23 6.89 9.91
CA ALA A 34 -4.28 5.71 10.77
C ALA A 34 -3.42 5.90 12.02
N ASP A 35 -3.94 5.50 13.17
CA ASP A 35 -3.26 5.42 14.46
C ASP A 35 -2.99 3.98 14.91
N ASN A 36 -3.40 3.02 14.09
CA ASN A 36 -3.23 1.59 14.34
C ASN A 36 -3.00 0.82 13.03
N PHE A 37 -2.43 -0.37 13.15
CA PHE A 37 -2.11 -1.23 12.01
C PHE A 37 -3.33 -1.72 11.24
N LEU A 38 -4.49 -1.92 11.90
CA LEU A 38 -5.69 -2.39 11.23
C LEU A 38 -6.27 -1.31 10.31
N GLN A 39 -6.35 -0.07 10.78
CA GLN A 39 -6.82 1.06 9.97
C GLN A 39 -5.83 1.35 8.83
N LEU A 40 -4.53 1.28 9.10
CA LEU A 40 -3.49 1.40 8.08
C LEU A 40 -3.71 0.37 6.97
N PHE A 41 -3.90 -0.90 7.33
CA PHE A 41 -4.14 -1.99 6.38
C PHE A 41 -5.44 -1.80 5.60
N PHE A 42 -6.52 -1.36 6.25
CA PHE A 42 -7.77 -1.04 5.58
C PHE A 42 -7.58 0.03 4.50
N GLY A 43 -6.92 1.15 4.83
CA GLY A 43 -6.60 2.20 3.86
C GLY A 43 -5.68 1.69 2.74
N TRP A 44 -4.71 0.84 3.07
CA TRP A 44 -3.77 0.23 2.15
C TRP A 44 -4.45 -0.63 1.08
N GLU A 45 -5.39 -1.45 1.50
CA GLU A 45 -6.20 -2.29 0.62
C GLU A 45 -7.17 -1.48 -0.24
N ALA A 46 -7.83 -0.49 0.38
CA ALA A 46 -8.76 0.39 -0.32
C ALA A 46 -8.07 1.20 -1.42
N VAL A 47 -6.88 1.76 -1.16
CA VAL A 47 -6.07 2.45 -2.16
C VAL A 47 -5.70 1.51 -3.32
N GLY A 48 -5.33 0.26 -3.02
CA GLY A 48 -5.02 -0.74 -4.04
C GLY A 48 -6.22 -1.07 -4.93
N LEU A 49 -7.41 -1.25 -4.34
CA LEU A 49 -8.63 -1.51 -5.09
C LEU A 49 -9.03 -0.33 -5.98
N VAL A 50 -8.99 0.88 -5.45
CA VAL A 50 -9.38 2.07 -6.22
C VAL A 50 -8.36 2.37 -7.32
N SER A 51 -7.07 2.12 -7.07
CA SER A 51 -6.05 2.18 -8.11
C SER A 51 -6.35 1.24 -9.28
N TYR A 52 -6.76 -0.01 -8.99
CA TYR A 52 -7.20 -0.96 -10.01
C TYR A 52 -8.34 -0.38 -10.87
N LEU A 53 -9.37 0.20 -10.24
CA LEU A 53 -10.52 0.80 -10.93
C LEU A 53 -10.12 2.00 -11.80
N LEU A 54 -9.14 2.76 -11.35
CA LEU A 54 -8.67 3.97 -12.02
C LEU A 54 -7.71 3.66 -13.17
N ILE A 55 -6.76 2.73 -13.01
CA ILE A 55 -5.87 2.30 -14.10
C ILE A 55 -6.70 1.67 -15.22
N GLY A 56 -7.67 0.83 -14.88
CA GLY A 56 -8.62 0.21 -15.82
C GLY A 56 -9.82 1.08 -16.18
N PHE A 57 -9.76 2.39 -16.00
CA PHE A 57 -10.90 3.28 -16.22
C PHE A 57 -11.49 3.13 -17.64
N TRP A 58 -10.63 3.07 -18.64
CA TRP A 58 -11.00 2.77 -20.02
C TRP A 58 -11.06 1.26 -20.30
N PHE A 59 -11.93 0.57 -19.58
CA PHE A 59 -12.06 -0.91 -19.56
C PHE A 59 -12.37 -1.57 -20.92
N LYS A 60 -12.61 -0.79 -21.98
CA LYS A 60 -12.73 -1.29 -23.35
C LYS A 60 -11.37 -1.44 -24.04
N ARG A 61 -10.29 -0.87 -23.48
CA ARG A 61 -8.93 -0.98 -24.04
C ARG A 61 -8.26 -2.24 -23.48
N PRO A 62 -7.83 -3.19 -24.31
CA PRO A 62 -7.13 -4.40 -23.84
C PRO A 62 -5.86 -4.08 -23.03
N THR A 63 -5.13 -3.03 -23.41
CA THR A 63 -3.93 -2.57 -22.71
C THR A 63 -4.24 -2.11 -21.28
N ALA A 64 -5.33 -1.37 -21.09
CA ALA A 64 -5.76 -0.92 -19.77
C ALA A 64 -6.24 -2.09 -18.88
N ILE A 65 -6.90 -3.10 -19.47
CA ILE A 65 -7.31 -4.33 -18.76
C ILE A 65 -6.07 -5.11 -18.31
N TYR A 66 -5.07 -5.24 -19.17
CA TYR A 66 -3.82 -5.91 -18.80
C TYR A 66 -3.07 -5.13 -17.71
N ALA A 67 -2.95 -3.82 -17.87
CA ALA A 67 -2.26 -2.95 -16.94
C ALA A 67 -2.86 -2.97 -15.54
N ASN A 68 -4.19 -2.86 -15.43
CA ASN A 68 -4.85 -2.85 -14.13
C ASN A 68 -4.77 -4.22 -13.43
N LEU A 69 -4.92 -5.32 -14.17
CA LEU A 69 -4.78 -6.67 -13.62
C LEU A 69 -3.35 -6.90 -13.11
N LYS A 70 -2.34 -6.53 -13.91
CA LYS A 70 -0.94 -6.63 -13.52
C LYS A 70 -0.65 -5.80 -12.26
N ALA A 71 -1.07 -4.54 -12.24
CA ALA A 71 -0.90 -3.68 -11.09
C ALA A 71 -1.55 -4.26 -9.83
N PHE A 72 -2.78 -4.77 -9.96
CA PHE A 72 -3.49 -5.37 -8.83
C PHE A 72 -2.78 -6.62 -8.29
N LEU A 73 -2.43 -7.57 -9.16
CA LEU A 73 -1.79 -8.83 -8.75
C LEU A 73 -0.41 -8.61 -8.10
N VAL A 74 0.43 -7.76 -8.70
CA VAL A 74 1.76 -7.46 -8.16
C VAL A 74 1.65 -6.79 -6.79
N ASN A 75 0.72 -5.84 -6.64
CA ASN A 75 0.48 -5.21 -5.34
C ASN A 75 -0.02 -6.22 -4.30
N ARG A 76 -0.86 -7.19 -4.68
CA ARG A 76 -1.35 -8.24 -3.75
C ARG A 76 -0.22 -9.11 -3.20
N VAL A 77 0.82 -9.37 -3.96
CA VAL A 77 2.02 -10.05 -3.45
C VAL A 77 2.66 -9.22 -2.32
N GLY A 78 2.79 -7.91 -2.52
CA GLY A 78 3.26 -7.00 -1.47
C GLY A 78 2.33 -6.97 -0.25
N ASP A 79 1.02 -6.86 -0.49
CA ASP A 79 0.00 -6.78 0.56
C ASP A 79 -0.04 -8.05 1.42
N PHE A 80 0.25 -9.22 0.84
CA PHE A 80 0.38 -10.47 1.59
C PHE A 80 1.55 -10.42 2.59
N GLY A 81 2.72 -9.95 2.16
CA GLY A 81 3.86 -9.75 3.07
C GLY A 81 3.53 -8.74 4.18
N PHE A 82 2.85 -7.64 3.82
CA PHE A 82 2.39 -6.63 4.78
C PHE A 82 1.45 -7.23 5.84
N LEU A 83 0.49 -8.04 5.41
CA LEU A 83 -0.44 -8.73 6.31
C LEU A 83 0.29 -9.68 7.25
N LEU A 84 1.29 -10.41 6.78
CA LEU A 84 2.12 -11.27 7.63
C LEU A 84 2.86 -10.46 8.68
N GLY A 85 3.47 -9.33 8.30
CA GLY A 85 4.13 -8.41 9.26
C GLY A 85 3.17 -7.94 10.35
N ILE A 86 1.96 -7.51 9.99
CA ILE A 86 0.91 -7.12 10.95
C ILE A 86 0.47 -8.32 11.81
N GLY A 87 0.39 -9.51 11.22
CA GLY A 87 0.06 -10.74 11.94
C GLY A 87 1.08 -11.06 13.04
N PHE A 88 2.37 -10.89 12.76
CA PHE A 88 3.42 -11.02 13.77
C PHE A 88 3.32 -9.94 14.84
N VAL A 89 3.03 -8.69 14.47
CA VAL A 89 2.77 -7.63 15.46
C VAL A 89 1.63 -8.06 16.39
N PHE A 90 0.50 -8.50 15.88
CA PHE A 90 -0.62 -8.90 16.70
C PHE A 90 -0.30 -10.12 17.59
N ALA A 91 0.38 -11.13 17.04
CA ALA A 91 0.71 -12.35 17.76
C ALA A 91 1.64 -12.13 18.96
N TYR A 92 2.60 -11.23 18.85
CA TYR A 92 3.63 -11.03 19.88
C TYR A 92 3.35 -9.82 20.79
N PHE A 93 2.70 -8.78 20.27
CA PHE A 93 2.34 -7.59 21.06
C PHE A 93 0.93 -7.68 21.66
N GLY A 94 0.03 -8.51 21.11
CA GLY A 94 -1.36 -8.62 21.57
C GLY A 94 -2.21 -7.39 21.28
N THR A 95 -1.66 -6.41 20.56
CA THR A 95 -2.32 -5.14 20.20
C THR A 95 -1.87 -4.69 18.82
N LEU A 96 -2.70 -3.87 18.16
CA LEU A 96 -2.40 -3.22 16.88
C LEU A 96 -2.28 -1.71 17.01
N GLN A 97 -2.39 -1.13 18.21
CA GLN A 97 -2.23 0.29 18.45
C GLN A 97 -0.76 0.69 18.38
N TYR A 98 -0.44 1.74 17.61
CA TYR A 98 0.94 2.19 17.43
C TYR A 98 1.62 2.54 18.76
N ALA A 99 0.94 3.28 19.62
CA ALA A 99 1.51 3.73 20.89
C ALA A 99 1.96 2.54 21.77
N ASP A 100 1.12 1.51 21.86
CA ASP A 100 1.43 0.32 22.68
C ASP A 100 2.54 -0.52 22.05
N VAL A 101 2.50 -0.69 20.71
CA VAL A 101 3.53 -1.45 19.98
C VAL A 101 4.87 -0.77 20.10
N PHE A 102 4.96 0.53 19.86
CA PHE A 102 6.23 1.29 19.92
C PHE A 102 6.79 1.34 21.34
N ALA A 103 5.95 1.49 22.37
CA ALA A 103 6.40 1.46 23.75
C ALA A 103 7.00 0.12 24.16
N ARG A 104 6.47 -0.99 23.62
CA ARG A 104 6.91 -2.37 23.95
C ARG A 104 7.99 -2.91 23.01
N ALA A 105 8.22 -2.29 21.85
CA ALA A 105 9.17 -2.75 20.85
C ALA A 105 10.59 -2.97 21.43
N PRO A 106 11.17 -2.07 22.23
CA PRO A 106 12.51 -2.29 22.80
C PRO A 106 12.60 -3.55 23.68
N THR A 107 11.50 -3.95 24.35
CA THR A 107 11.49 -5.14 25.23
C THR A 107 11.51 -6.44 24.44
N LEU A 108 11.06 -6.42 23.19
CA LEU A 108 10.99 -7.56 22.29
C LEU A 108 12.07 -7.56 21.20
N ALA A 109 12.96 -6.56 21.19
CA ALA A 109 13.97 -6.37 20.14
C ALA A 109 14.85 -7.62 19.93
N HIS A 110 15.24 -8.29 21.01
CA HIS A 110 16.11 -9.48 20.96
C HIS A 110 15.34 -10.81 21.08
N THR A 111 14.04 -10.79 20.84
CA THR A 111 13.24 -12.05 20.85
C THR A 111 13.52 -12.83 19.57
N GLY A 112 14.11 -14.02 19.72
CA GLY A 112 14.35 -14.95 18.61
C GLY A 112 13.13 -15.80 18.28
N ILE A 113 12.86 -15.99 17.01
CA ILE A 113 11.81 -16.88 16.49
C ILE A 113 12.44 -17.91 15.56
N ALA A 114 12.17 -19.19 15.79
CA ALA A 114 12.54 -20.27 14.87
C ALA A 114 11.44 -20.44 13.81
N LEU A 115 11.60 -19.78 12.66
CA LEU A 115 10.73 -20.01 11.49
C LEU A 115 11.12 -21.28 10.73
N ILE A 116 12.40 -21.60 10.73
CA ILE A 116 12.98 -22.80 10.11
C ILE A 116 13.70 -23.59 11.20
N PRO A 117 13.54 -24.91 11.26
CA PRO A 117 14.27 -25.73 12.23
C PRO A 117 15.77 -25.52 12.14
N GLY A 118 16.40 -25.09 13.23
CA GLY A 118 17.83 -24.85 13.33
C GLY A 118 18.30 -23.42 13.15
N GLU A 119 17.41 -22.47 12.77
CA GLU A 119 17.74 -21.05 12.64
C GLU A 119 16.81 -20.19 13.51
N SER A 120 17.39 -19.23 14.24
CA SER A 120 16.62 -18.22 14.97
C SER A 120 16.75 -16.85 14.30
N TRP A 121 15.62 -16.26 13.99
CA TRP A 121 15.53 -14.91 13.41
C TRP A 121 15.00 -13.94 14.44
N GLU A 122 15.49 -12.72 14.45
CA GLU A 122 14.95 -11.69 15.34
C GLU A 122 13.52 -11.32 14.92
N LEU A 123 12.62 -11.26 15.89
CA LEU A 123 11.21 -10.91 15.71
C LEU A 123 11.06 -9.59 14.95
N MET A 124 11.82 -8.55 15.36
CA MET A 124 11.75 -7.24 14.71
C MET A 124 12.14 -7.29 13.25
N THR A 125 13.18 -8.04 12.91
CA THR A 125 13.58 -8.23 11.51
C THR A 125 12.46 -8.85 10.70
N ILE A 126 11.76 -9.87 11.21
CA ILE A 126 10.65 -10.54 10.50
C ILE A 126 9.49 -9.57 10.29
N ILE A 127 9.10 -8.82 11.33
CA ILE A 127 8.04 -7.81 11.26
C ILE A 127 8.40 -6.74 10.23
N CYS A 128 9.60 -6.17 10.32
CA CYS A 128 10.04 -5.09 9.44
C CYS A 128 10.17 -5.55 7.99
N VAL A 129 10.68 -6.75 7.73
CA VAL A 129 10.72 -7.34 6.38
C VAL A 129 9.31 -7.53 5.84
N GLY A 130 8.38 -8.07 6.62
CA GLY A 130 6.99 -8.23 6.21
C GLY A 130 6.33 -6.89 5.84
N LEU A 131 6.47 -5.87 6.69
CA LEU A 131 5.97 -4.52 6.44
C LEU A 131 6.64 -3.91 5.18
N PHE A 132 7.95 -4.10 5.04
CA PHE A 132 8.71 -3.56 3.90
C PHE A 132 8.32 -4.22 2.57
N VAL A 133 7.98 -5.52 2.55
CA VAL A 133 7.44 -6.19 1.35
C VAL A 133 6.16 -5.50 0.87
N GLY A 134 5.29 -5.07 1.81
CA GLY A 134 4.14 -4.22 1.47
C GLY A 134 4.55 -2.89 0.85
N ALA A 135 5.54 -2.22 1.44
CA ALA A 135 6.09 -0.98 0.89
C ALA A 135 6.67 -1.19 -0.52
N MET A 136 7.37 -2.29 -0.77
CA MET A 136 7.89 -2.63 -2.10
C MET A 136 6.79 -2.72 -3.15
N GLY A 137 5.63 -3.27 -2.82
CA GLY A 137 4.48 -3.34 -3.71
C GLY A 137 3.95 -1.94 -4.08
N LYS A 138 3.53 -1.16 -3.09
CA LYS A 138 2.93 0.17 -3.32
C LYS A 138 3.92 1.19 -3.86
N SER A 139 5.17 1.17 -3.39
CA SER A 139 6.20 2.11 -3.84
C SER A 139 6.98 1.63 -5.06
N ALA A 140 6.51 0.58 -5.71
CA ALA A 140 7.10 0.02 -6.93
C ALA A 140 8.62 -0.18 -6.83
N GLN A 141 9.07 -0.78 -5.72
CA GLN A 141 10.47 -1.12 -5.52
C GLN A 141 10.80 -2.49 -6.09
N PHE A 142 12.05 -2.68 -6.49
CA PHE A 142 12.51 -3.99 -6.98
C PHE A 142 12.27 -5.09 -5.92
N PRO A 143 11.73 -6.26 -6.30
CA PRO A 143 11.34 -6.71 -7.65
C PRO A 143 9.88 -6.41 -8.02
N LEU A 144 9.08 -5.74 -7.16
CA LEU A 144 7.65 -5.50 -7.37
C LEU A 144 7.34 -4.20 -8.16
N HIS A 145 8.30 -3.67 -8.93
CA HIS A 145 8.18 -2.42 -9.68
C HIS A 145 7.51 -2.55 -11.05
N VAL A 146 7.35 -3.77 -11.55
CA VAL A 146 6.98 -4.06 -12.94
C VAL A 146 5.59 -3.59 -13.37
N TRP A 147 4.74 -3.22 -12.42
CA TRP A 147 3.38 -2.74 -12.68
C TRP A 147 3.33 -1.23 -12.99
N LEU A 148 4.31 -0.46 -12.48
CA LEU A 148 4.26 1.00 -12.53
C LEU A 148 4.31 1.56 -13.96
N PRO A 149 5.17 1.08 -14.88
CA PRO A 149 5.18 1.58 -16.25
C PRO A 149 3.86 1.37 -16.98
N ASP A 150 3.23 0.20 -16.84
CA ASP A 150 1.98 -0.12 -17.51
C ASP A 150 0.78 0.66 -16.92
N SER A 151 0.88 1.08 -15.68
CA SER A 151 -0.18 1.83 -15.00
C SER A 151 -0.46 3.21 -15.61
N MET A 152 0.42 3.70 -16.48
CA MET A 152 0.23 4.95 -17.25
C MET A 152 -0.86 4.84 -18.32
N GLU A 153 -1.46 3.68 -18.56
CA GLU A 153 -2.62 3.49 -19.44
C GLU A 153 -3.89 4.19 -18.94
N GLY A 154 -3.96 4.54 -17.67
CA GLY A 154 -5.06 5.33 -17.11
C GLY A 154 -5.01 6.81 -17.52
N PRO A 155 -6.11 7.56 -17.34
CA PRO A 155 -6.14 9.00 -17.59
C PRO A 155 -5.04 9.78 -16.86
N THR A 156 -4.45 10.79 -17.50
CA THR A 156 -3.32 11.56 -16.94
C THR A 156 -3.52 12.09 -15.51
N PRO A 157 -4.71 12.59 -15.11
CA PRO A 157 -4.93 13.00 -13.71
C PRO A 157 -4.68 11.89 -12.69
N ILE A 158 -4.90 10.63 -13.08
CA ILE A 158 -4.64 9.46 -12.23
C ILE A 158 -3.15 9.24 -12.07
N SER A 159 -2.41 9.31 -13.17
CA SER A 159 -0.95 9.14 -13.13
C SER A 159 -0.31 10.16 -12.19
N ALA A 160 -0.78 11.41 -12.22
CA ALA A 160 -0.33 12.44 -11.30
C ALA A 160 -0.75 12.16 -9.84
N LEU A 161 -1.99 11.73 -9.62
CA LEU A 161 -2.52 11.51 -8.26
C LEU A 161 -1.95 10.23 -7.64
N ILE A 162 -1.98 9.10 -8.36
CA ILE A 162 -1.63 7.78 -7.82
C ILE A 162 -0.12 7.56 -7.87
N HIS A 163 0.50 7.76 -9.03
CA HIS A 163 1.85 7.28 -9.29
C HIS A 163 2.93 8.29 -8.92
N ALA A 164 2.62 9.58 -8.89
CA ALA A 164 3.57 10.60 -8.49
C ALA A 164 3.42 11.03 -7.02
N ALA A 165 2.20 11.33 -6.57
CA ALA A 165 2.00 12.06 -5.32
C ALA A 165 1.57 11.19 -4.12
N THR A 166 0.84 10.08 -4.30
CA THR A 166 0.17 9.44 -3.16
C THR A 166 0.45 7.95 -3.00
N MET A 167 -0.01 7.08 -3.89
CA MET A 167 0.10 5.64 -3.69
C MET A 167 1.56 5.17 -3.61
N VAL A 168 2.42 5.66 -4.50
CA VAL A 168 3.84 5.30 -4.51
C VAL A 168 4.58 5.84 -3.29
N THR A 169 4.12 6.93 -2.72
CA THR A 169 4.68 7.47 -1.47
C THR A 169 4.12 6.81 -0.20
N ALA A 170 3.03 6.03 -0.31
CA ALA A 170 2.44 5.33 0.84
C ALA A 170 3.41 4.36 1.53
N GLY A 171 4.26 3.65 0.75
CA GLY A 171 5.29 2.77 1.32
C GLY A 171 6.36 3.55 2.07
N ILE A 172 6.81 4.69 1.53
CA ILE A 172 7.76 5.59 2.19
C ILE A 172 7.15 6.15 3.48
N PHE A 173 5.89 6.61 3.42
CA PHE A 173 5.15 7.07 4.59
C PHE A 173 5.09 5.99 5.68
N MET A 174 4.77 4.76 5.30
CA MET A 174 4.69 3.64 6.25
C MET A 174 6.03 3.37 6.93
N VAL A 175 7.12 3.31 6.18
CA VAL A 175 8.47 3.10 6.73
C VAL A 175 8.84 4.24 7.68
N ALA A 176 8.59 5.49 7.29
CA ALA A 176 8.85 6.64 8.16
C ALA A 176 7.98 6.62 9.43
N ARG A 177 6.70 6.22 9.31
CA ARG A 177 5.79 6.10 10.45
C ARG A 177 6.21 5.00 11.43
N MET A 178 6.78 3.92 10.90
CA MET A 178 7.24 2.75 11.64
C MET A 178 8.72 2.81 12.01
N SER A 179 9.38 3.99 11.89
CA SER A 179 10.79 4.15 12.27
C SER A 179 11.13 3.56 13.65
N PRO A 180 10.27 3.67 14.71
CA PRO A 180 10.58 3.06 16.00
C PRO A 180 10.71 1.52 15.97
N LEU A 181 10.23 0.85 14.92
CA LEU A 181 10.43 -0.59 14.71
C LEU A 181 11.62 -0.87 13.82
N PHE A 182 11.84 -0.03 12.80
CA PHE A 182 12.93 -0.20 11.82
C PHE A 182 14.32 0.16 12.36
N GLU A 183 14.38 0.92 13.46
CA GLU A 183 15.63 1.36 14.10
C GLU A 183 16.14 0.37 15.17
N LEU A 184 15.35 -0.67 15.47
CA LEU A 184 15.71 -1.74 16.43
C LEU A 184 16.37 -2.90 15.71
#